data_8e3f4d284290f2148a18ad511a7e3a8c
#
_entry.id   8e3f4d284290f2148a18ad511a7e3a8c
#
_cell.length_a   1.000
_cell.length_b   1.000
_cell.length_c   1.000
_cell.angle_alpha   90.00
_cell.angle_beta   90.00
_cell.angle_gamma   90.00
#
_symmetry.space_group_name_H-M   'P 1'
#
loop_
_entity.id
_entity.type
_entity.pdbx_description
1 polymer ?
#
loop_
_entity_poly.entity_id
_entity_poly.type
_entity_poly.pdbx_seq_one_letter_code
_entity_poly.pdbx_strand_id
1 'polypeptide(L)'
;MSASEGEPTLSASVVGASGFTGGELLRLLAGHPDFEIAQATSRSKANKTIGHVHPNLRELDLRFSSPEDLESVDVLFAATPHGVSMDHIDAFQDAADTVVDLSADFRLDSEAQYDEWYDGHSRPELLADAEYALPELNRENLAGADLIASGGC
;
A
#
# COMPACT_ATOMS: atom_id res chain seq x y z
N MET A 1 -21.58 25.99 -11.37
CA MET A 1 -20.48 26.32 -10.43
C MET A 1 -19.43 25.22 -10.65
N SER A 2 -18.36 25.55 -11.38
CA SER A 2 -17.25 24.64 -11.65
C SER A 2 -16.50 24.45 -10.32
N ALA A 3 -16.48 23.23 -9.78
CA ALA A 3 -15.50 22.88 -8.78
C ALA A 3 -14.13 23.01 -9.45
N SER A 4 -13.23 23.78 -8.88
CA SER A 4 -11.83 23.76 -9.27
C SER A 4 -11.32 22.37 -8.92
N GLU A 5 -11.16 21.53 -9.93
CA GLU A 5 -10.35 20.33 -9.84
C GLU A 5 -8.94 20.82 -9.57
N GLY A 6 -8.55 20.83 -8.28
CA GLY A 6 -7.16 21.04 -7.89
C GLY A 6 -6.36 19.86 -8.43
N GLU A 7 -5.13 20.12 -8.85
CA GLU A 7 -4.21 19.03 -9.16
C GLU A 7 -4.05 18.14 -7.91
N PRO A 8 -3.94 16.80 -8.07
CA PRO A 8 -3.71 15.90 -6.94
C PRO A 8 -2.44 16.33 -6.19
N THR A 9 -2.50 16.28 -4.86
CA THR A 9 -1.42 16.80 -4.00
C THR A 9 -0.46 15.71 -3.55
N LEU A 10 -0.85 14.42 -3.62
CA LEU A 10 -0.08 13.28 -3.17
C LEU A 10 0.06 12.23 -4.29
N SER A 11 1.27 11.73 -4.46
CA SER A 11 1.56 10.60 -5.34
C SER A 11 1.45 9.28 -4.59
N ALA A 12 0.85 8.27 -5.23
CA ALA A 12 0.65 6.96 -4.64
C ALA A 12 1.21 5.84 -5.50
N SER A 13 1.85 4.86 -4.86
CA SER A 13 2.22 3.57 -5.45
C SER A 13 1.41 2.43 -4.82
N VAL A 14 1.00 1.45 -5.63
CA VAL A 14 0.32 0.25 -5.15
C VAL A 14 1.17 -0.98 -5.50
N VAL A 15 1.74 -1.61 -4.48
CA VAL A 15 2.49 -2.87 -4.60
C VAL A 15 1.53 -4.04 -4.49
N GLY A 16 1.66 -5.04 -5.36
CA GLY A 16 0.70 -6.14 -5.44
C GLY A 16 -0.62 -5.77 -6.14
N ALA A 17 -0.56 -4.77 -7.00
CA ALA A 17 -1.70 -4.14 -7.64
C ALA A 17 -2.52 -5.06 -8.57
N SER A 18 -2.01 -6.23 -8.96
CA SER A 18 -2.75 -7.21 -9.78
C SER A 18 -3.69 -8.13 -8.97
N GLY A 19 -3.63 -8.08 -7.64
CA GLY A 19 -4.54 -8.81 -6.74
C GLY A 19 -5.89 -8.10 -6.58
N PHE A 20 -6.83 -8.74 -5.89
CA PHE A 20 -8.16 -8.17 -5.63
C PHE A 20 -8.07 -6.88 -4.80
N THR A 21 -7.34 -6.90 -3.70
CA THR A 21 -7.12 -5.74 -2.83
C THR A 21 -6.42 -4.60 -3.57
N GLY A 22 -5.37 -4.93 -4.35
CA GLY A 22 -4.66 -3.95 -5.16
C GLY A 22 -5.54 -3.32 -6.23
N GLY A 23 -6.38 -4.12 -6.90
CA GLY A 23 -7.35 -3.63 -7.89
C GLY A 23 -8.40 -2.71 -7.27
N GLU A 24 -8.86 -2.99 -6.06
CA GLU A 24 -9.80 -2.13 -5.33
C GLU A 24 -9.15 -0.82 -4.88
N LEU A 25 -7.88 -0.87 -4.41
CA LEU A 25 -7.10 0.34 -4.13
C LEU A 25 -6.96 1.23 -5.36
N LEU A 26 -6.57 0.65 -6.51
CA LEU A 26 -6.49 1.40 -7.77
C LEU A 26 -7.82 2.05 -8.13
N ARG A 27 -8.94 1.35 -7.91
CA ARG A 27 -10.28 1.88 -8.18
C ARG A 27 -10.61 3.09 -7.28
N LEU A 28 -10.26 3.01 -6.00
CA LEU A 28 -10.49 4.08 -5.03
C LEU A 28 -9.59 5.29 -5.33
N LEU A 29 -8.31 5.04 -5.57
CA LEU A 29 -7.33 6.09 -5.86
C LEU A 29 -7.62 6.81 -7.19
N ALA A 30 -8.07 6.09 -8.23
CA ALA A 30 -8.41 6.69 -9.53
C ALA A 30 -9.53 7.74 -9.46
N GLY A 31 -10.38 7.68 -8.44
CA GLY A 31 -11.45 8.66 -8.20
C GLY A 31 -11.18 9.60 -7.02
N HIS A 32 -10.01 9.51 -6.41
CA HIS A 32 -9.69 10.32 -5.22
C HIS A 32 -9.22 11.73 -5.62
N PRO A 33 -9.76 12.80 -4.99
CA PRO A 33 -9.44 14.17 -5.41
C PRO A 33 -8.00 14.59 -5.07
N ASP A 34 -7.38 13.96 -4.08
CA ASP A 34 -6.08 14.37 -3.54
C ASP A 34 -4.94 13.39 -3.90
N PHE A 35 -5.22 12.29 -4.61
CA PHE A 35 -4.21 11.31 -4.99
C PHE A 35 -4.05 11.17 -6.50
N GLU A 36 -2.81 11.03 -6.93
CA GLU A 36 -2.41 10.55 -8.25
C GLU A 36 -1.79 9.15 -8.11
N ILE A 37 -2.20 8.22 -8.99
CA ILE A 37 -1.56 6.90 -9.07
C ILE A 37 -0.29 7.04 -9.92
N ALA A 38 0.85 7.21 -9.26
CA ALA A 38 2.15 7.27 -9.93
C ALA A 38 2.60 5.89 -10.43
N GLN A 39 2.37 4.85 -9.63
CA GLN A 39 2.84 3.50 -9.96
C GLN A 39 1.91 2.40 -9.45
N ALA A 40 1.82 1.32 -10.23
CA ALA A 40 1.19 0.07 -9.82
C ALA A 40 2.12 -1.10 -10.15
N THR A 41 2.53 -1.89 -9.15
CA THR A 41 3.48 -2.97 -9.40
C THR A 41 2.85 -4.36 -9.35
N SER A 42 3.40 -5.28 -10.13
CA SER A 42 3.03 -6.68 -10.10
C SER A 42 4.17 -7.55 -10.60
N ARG A 43 4.59 -8.53 -9.78
CA ARG A 43 5.62 -9.50 -10.18
C ARG A 43 5.19 -10.34 -11.38
N SER A 44 3.94 -10.78 -11.43
CA SER A 44 3.45 -11.70 -12.47
C SER A 44 2.85 -11.02 -13.69
N LYS A 45 2.56 -9.71 -13.62
CA LYS A 45 1.84 -8.96 -14.67
C LYS A 45 2.62 -7.74 -15.16
N ALA A 46 3.92 -7.63 -14.83
CA ALA A 46 4.76 -6.55 -15.30
C ALA A 46 4.60 -6.32 -16.83
N ASN A 47 4.58 -5.06 -17.24
CA ASN A 47 4.35 -4.57 -18.60
C ASN A 47 2.94 -4.77 -19.18
N LYS A 48 2.01 -5.44 -18.48
CA LYS A 48 0.60 -5.50 -18.90
C LYS A 48 -0.14 -4.24 -18.48
N THR A 49 -1.13 -3.82 -19.28
CA THR A 49 -2.02 -2.71 -18.89
C THR A 49 -2.89 -3.12 -17.71
N ILE A 50 -3.21 -2.17 -16.84
CA ILE A 50 -4.11 -2.40 -15.69
C ILE A 50 -5.45 -2.95 -16.17
N GLY A 51 -6.02 -2.39 -17.23
CA GLY A 51 -7.29 -2.85 -17.80
C GLY A 51 -7.30 -4.28 -18.34
N HIS A 52 -6.13 -4.87 -18.60
CA HIS A 52 -6.03 -6.29 -18.95
C HIS A 52 -6.31 -7.23 -17.77
N VAL A 53 -5.97 -6.80 -16.55
CA VAL A 53 -6.16 -7.59 -15.31
C VAL A 53 -7.44 -7.15 -14.60
N HIS A 54 -7.72 -5.85 -14.60
CA HIS A 54 -8.89 -5.23 -13.99
C HIS A 54 -9.73 -4.53 -15.07
N PRO A 55 -10.67 -5.24 -15.75
CA PRO A 55 -11.43 -4.68 -16.88
C PRO A 55 -12.28 -3.44 -16.54
N ASN A 56 -12.66 -3.29 -15.26
CA ASN A 56 -13.35 -2.11 -14.74
C ASN A 56 -12.48 -0.84 -14.69
N LEU A 57 -11.14 -1.01 -14.79
CA LEU A 57 -10.14 0.07 -14.78
C LEU A 57 -9.47 0.26 -16.15
N ARG A 58 -10.12 -0.16 -17.23
CA ARG A 58 -9.57 -0.08 -18.60
C ARG A 58 -9.29 1.35 -19.08
N GLU A 59 -9.87 2.35 -18.44
CA GLU A 59 -9.67 3.77 -18.77
C GLU A 59 -8.41 4.35 -18.10
N LEU A 60 -7.81 3.62 -17.13
CA LEU A 60 -6.51 3.98 -16.60
C LEU A 60 -5.42 3.62 -17.61
N ASP A 61 -4.77 4.64 -18.17
CA ASP A 61 -3.64 4.45 -19.09
C ASP A 61 -2.34 4.17 -18.33
N LEU A 62 -2.37 3.11 -17.53
CA LEU A 62 -1.23 2.67 -16.73
C LEU A 62 -0.90 1.21 -17.03
N ARG A 63 0.39 0.87 -16.86
CA ARG A 63 0.91 -0.50 -16.92
C ARG A 63 1.48 -0.89 -15.58
N PHE A 64 1.41 -2.17 -15.28
CA PHE A 64 2.14 -2.71 -14.13
C PHE A 64 3.65 -2.65 -14.40
N SER A 65 4.40 -2.10 -13.45
CA SER A 65 5.86 -2.20 -13.37
C SER A 65 6.30 -3.40 -12.52
N SER A 66 7.60 -3.68 -12.52
CA SER A 66 8.19 -4.65 -11.60
C SER A 66 8.26 -4.08 -10.17
N PRO A 67 8.07 -4.90 -9.12
CA PRO A 67 8.29 -4.48 -7.75
C PRO A 67 9.75 -4.11 -7.43
N GLU A 68 10.69 -4.52 -8.26
CA GLU A 68 12.11 -4.15 -8.15
C GLU A 68 12.39 -2.70 -8.63
N ASP A 69 11.47 -2.12 -9.38
CA ASP A 69 11.58 -0.78 -9.97
C ASP A 69 10.66 0.22 -9.25
N LEU A 70 10.73 0.30 -7.90
CA LEU A 70 9.92 1.24 -7.13
C LEU A 70 10.33 2.68 -7.40
N GLU A 71 9.33 3.53 -7.66
CA GLU A 71 9.49 4.97 -7.80
C GLU A 71 9.28 5.67 -6.45
N SER A 72 9.92 6.82 -6.27
CA SER A 72 9.70 7.63 -5.06
C SER A 72 8.33 8.28 -5.11
N VAL A 73 7.53 8.12 -4.06
CA VAL A 73 6.16 8.61 -3.91
C VAL A 73 5.89 9.12 -2.49
N ASP A 74 4.80 9.84 -2.30
CA ASP A 74 4.38 10.27 -0.96
C ASP A 74 3.82 9.10 -0.15
N VAL A 75 3.02 8.21 -0.78
CA VAL A 75 2.38 7.08 -0.09
C VAL A 75 2.51 5.78 -0.89
N LEU A 76 2.98 4.73 -0.24
CA LEU A 76 3.03 3.39 -0.81
C LEU A 76 2.02 2.47 -0.10
N PHE A 77 1.10 1.90 -0.85
CA PHE A 77 0.15 0.89 -0.38
C PHE A 77 0.67 -0.50 -0.69
N ALA A 78 0.97 -1.30 0.33
CA ALA A 78 1.43 -2.68 0.17
C ALA A 78 0.25 -3.65 0.26
N ALA A 79 -0.30 -4.04 -0.89
CA ALA A 79 -1.36 -5.05 -1.03
C ALA A 79 -0.77 -6.43 -1.33
N THR A 80 0.18 -6.85 -0.50
CA THR A 80 0.96 -8.07 -0.68
C THR A 80 0.42 -9.22 0.18
N PRO A 81 0.73 -10.48 -0.16
CA PRO A 81 0.50 -11.60 0.72
C PRO A 81 1.25 -11.45 2.03
N HIS A 82 0.76 -12.13 3.08
CA HIS A 82 1.44 -12.27 4.35
C HIS A 82 2.91 -12.72 4.20
N GLY A 83 3.82 -12.13 4.97
CA GLY A 83 5.26 -12.37 4.96
C GLY A 83 6.03 -11.55 3.92
N VAL A 84 5.36 -10.98 2.92
CA VAL A 84 6.05 -10.24 1.85
C VAL A 84 6.39 -8.81 2.25
N SER A 85 5.49 -8.14 2.98
CA SER A 85 5.73 -6.75 3.39
C SER A 85 6.92 -6.65 4.33
N MET A 86 7.03 -7.53 5.35
CA MET A 86 8.15 -7.51 6.29
C MET A 86 9.50 -7.81 5.62
N ASP A 87 9.52 -8.63 4.56
CA ASP A 87 10.75 -8.95 3.82
C ASP A 87 11.21 -7.80 2.90
N HIS A 88 10.30 -6.92 2.51
CA HIS A 88 10.58 -5.82 1.58
C HIS A 88 10.41 -4.42 2.20
N ILE A 89 10.17 -4.34 3.50
CA ILE A 89 9.79 -3.08 4.17
C ILE A 89 10.83 -1.97 4.00
N ASP A 90 12.13 -2.29 4.03
CA ASP A 90 13.18 -1.29 3.82
C ASP A 90 13.05 -0.62 2.45
N ALA A 91 12.84 -1.43 1.40
CA ALA A 91 12.66 -0.90 0.05
C ALA A 91 11.37 -0.07 -0.08
N PHE A 92 10.32 -0.42 0.67
CA PHE A 92 9.07 0.35 0.69
C PHE A 92 9.25 1.69 1.39
N GLN A 93 9.93 1.72 2.55
CA GLN A 93 10.24 2.93 3.30
C GLN A 93 11.25 3.83 2.57
N ASP A 94 12.20 3.25 1.83
CA ASP A 94 13.11 4.02 0.98
C ASP A 94 12.39 4.69 -0.22
N ALA A 95 11.28 4.12 -0.65
CA ALA A 95 10.51 4.60 -1.81
C ALA A 95 9.36 5.55 -1.44
N ALA A 96 8.93 5.62 -0.17
CA ALA A 96 7.77 6.44 0.21
C ALA A 96 7.93 7.08 1.57
N ASP A 97 7.36 8.28 1.74
CA ASP A 97 7.30 8.97 3.03
C ASP A 97 6.38 8.22 4.02
N THR A 98 5.31 7.60 3.51
CA THR A 98 4.40 6.77 4.32
C THR A 98 4.12 5.44 3.63
N VAL A 99 4.29 4.34 4.36
CA VAL A 99 3.90 2.99 3.92
C VAL A 99 2.61 2.57 4.62
N VAL A 100 1.60 2.20 3.85
CA VAL A 100 0.35 1.61 4.34
C VAL A 100 0.35 0.12 4.00
N ASP A 101 0.62 -0.70 5.00
CA ASP A 101 0.64 -2.16 4.84
C ASP A 101 -0.76 -2.76 5.08
N LEU A 102 -1.28 -3.47 4.08
CA LEU A 102 -2.55 -4.15 4.14
C LEU A 102 -2.41 -5.64 4.51
N SER A 103 -1.18 -6.13 4.65
CA SER A 103 -0.90 -7.49 5.11
C SER A 103 -1.11 -7.62 6.64
N ALA A 104 -0.83 -8.79 7.18
CA ALA A 104 -0.86 -9.01 8.63
C ALA A 104 0.47 -8.66 9.31
N ASP A 105 1.51 -8.35 8.54
CA ASP A 105 2.90 -8.35 9.00
C ASP A 105 3.16 -7.36 10.14
N PHE A 106 2.53 -6.21 10.14
CA PHE A 106 2.76 -5.15 11.14
C PHE A 106 1.55 -4.83 12.03
N ARG A 107 0.53 -5.73 12.10
CA ARG A 107 -0.71 -5.49 12.86
C ARG A 107 -0.59 -5.69 14.35
N LEU A 108 0.39 -6.42 14.81
CA LEU A 108 0.56 -6.81 16.21
C LEU A 108 1.74 -6.07 16.82
N ASP A 109 1.63 -5.70 18.09
CA ASP A 109 2.56 -4.80 18.76
C ASP A 109 3.90 -5.45 19.15
N SER A 110 4.01 -6.77 19.09
CA SER A 110 5.20 -7.49 19.52
C SER A 110 5.41 -8.82 18.81
N GLU A 111 6.68 -9.24 18.70
CA GLU A 111 7.06 -10.54 18.17
C GLU A 111 6.36 -11.70 18.90
N ALA A 112 6.24 -11.62 20.23
CA ALA A 112 5.60 -12.66 21.02
C ALA A 112 4.11 -12.83 20.66
N GLN A 113 3.38 -11.73 20.42
CA GLN A 113 1.99 -11.80 19.94
C GLN A 113 1.93 -12.29 18.50
N TYR A 114 2.89 -11.89 17.67
CA TYR A 114 2.95 -12.32 16.28
C TYR A 114 3.14 -13.83 16.17
N ASP A 115 4.05 -14.42 16.94
CA ASP A 115 4.36 -15.85 16.96
C ASP A 115 3.20 -16.73 17.50
N GLU A 116 2.23 -16.15 18.22
CA GLU A 116 1.01 -16.87 18.60
C GLU A 116 0.10 -17.19 17.41
N TRP A 117 0.15 -16.39 16.33
CA TRP A 117 -0.79 -16.46 15.22
C TRP A 117 -0.13 -16.73 13.87
N TYR A 118 1.17 -16.43 13.75
CA TYR A 118 1.94 -16.50 12.51
C TYR A 118 3.30 -17.14 12.76
N ASP A 119 4.00 -17.53 11.69
CA ASP A 119 5.31 -18.18 11.75
C ASP A 119 6.45 -17.16 11.60
N GLY A 120 7.02 -16.69 12.71
CA GLY A 120 8.22 -15.85 12.72
C GLY A 120 8.11 -14.51 12.00
N HIS A 121 8.76 -13.48 12.51
CA HIS A 121 8.79 -12.15 11.88
C HIS A 121 10.21 -11.79 11.47
N SER A 122 10.45 -11.39 10.20
CA SER A 122 11.79 -11.04 9.72
C SER A 122 12.28 -9.66 10.22
N ARG A 123 11.35 -8.80 10.68
CA ARG A 123 11.63 -7.42 11.13
C ARG A 123 10.86 -7.07 12.42
N PRO A 124 11.05 -7.86 13.51
CA PRO A 124 10.27 -7.68 14.74
C PRO A 124 10.52 -6.32 15.43
N GLU A 125 11.66 -5.70 15.18
CA GLU A 125 12.00 -4.38 15.71
C GLU A 125 11.08 -3.26 15.20
N LEU A 126 10.44 -3.44 14.04
CA LEU A 126 9.52 -2.45 13.47
C LEU A 126 8.07 -2.58 13.95
N LEU A 127 7.75 -3.67 14.67
CA LEU A 127 6.37 -3.88 15.14
C LEU A 127 5.90 -2.78 16.10
N ALA A 128 6.81 -2.27 16.94
CA ALA A 128 6.49 -1.20 17.89
C ALA A 128 6.37 0.19 17.23
N ASP A 129 6.93 0.35 16.04
CA ASP A 129 6.93 1.62 15.29
C ASP A 129 5.73 1.72 14.34
N ALA A 130 5.07 0.61 14.04
CA ALA A 130 3.91 0.57 13.18
C ALA A 130 2.64 1.04 13.91
N GLU A 131 1.93 2.00 13.34
CA GLU A 131 0.62 2.45 13.87
C GLU A 131 -0.50 1.59 13.29
N TYR A 132 -1.22 0.89 14.17
CA TYR A 132 -2.41 0.14 13.75
C TYR A 132 -3.51 1.08 13.30
N ALA A 133 -4.04 0.86 12.09
CA ALA A 133 -5.02 1.74 11.49
C ALA A 133 -6.45 1.17 11.51
N LEU A 134 -7.27 1.79 12.34
CA LEU A 134 -8.72 1.78 12.26
C LEU A 134 -9.19 3.23 12.36
N PRO A 135 -9.23 3.98 11.23
CA PRO A 135 -9.41 5.44 11.24
C PRO A 135 -10.67 5.92 11.95
N GLU A 136 -11.71 5.06 12.05
CA GLU A 136 -12.93 5.35 12.78
C GLU A 136 -12.71 5.47 14.30
N LEU A 137 -11.63 4.86 14.82
CA LEU A 137 -11.32 4.83 16.25
C LEU A 137 -10.07 5.64 16.59
N ASN A 138 -9.04 5.65 15.73
CA ASN A 138 -7.72 6.18 16.09
C ASN A 138 -7.09 7.09 15.03
N ARG A 139 -7.89 7.78 14.25
CA ARG A 139 -7.44 8.69 13.18
C ARG A 139 -6.33 9.67 13.61
N GLU A 140 -6.41 10.18 14.83
CA GLU A 140 -5.44 11.15 15.33
C GLU A 140 -4.02 10.56 15.48
N ASN A 141 -3.91 9.26 15.75
CA ASN A 141 -2.62 8.58 15.90
C ASN A 141 -1.92 8.35 14.56
N LEU A 142 -2.68 8.34 13.46
CA LEU A 142 -2.16 8.05 12.13
C LEU A 142 -1.44 9.26 11.51
N ALA A 143 -1.67 10.46 12.04
CA ALA A 143 -1.06 11.67 11.52
C ALA A 143 0.45 11.69 11.79
N GLY A 144 1.24 11.63 10.74
CA GLY A 144 2.70 11.63 10.79
C GLY A 144 3.34 10.26 11.05
N ALA A 145 2.57 9.18 10.96
CA ALA A 145 3.13 7.82 11.00
C ALA A 145 3.78 7.44 9.66
N ASP A 146 5.00 6.93 9.70
CA ASP A 146 5.75 6.49 8.52
C ASP A 146 5.35 5.06 8.10
N LEU A 147 4.92 4.24 9.05
CA LEU A 147 4.44 2.87 8.83
C LEU A 147 3.05 2.70 9.45
N ILE A 148 2.07 2.42 8.62
CA ILE A 148 0.67 2.23 9.00
C ILE A 148 0.25 0.81 8.68
N ALA A 149 -0.19 0.07 9.71
CA ALA A 149 -0.71 -1.29 9.58
C ALA A 149 -2.23 -1.27 9.50
N SER A 150 -2.79 -1.50 8.32
CA SER A 150 -4.23 -1.51 8.10
C SER A 150 -4.91 -2.68 8.81
N GLY A 151 -6.05 -2.44 9.42
CA GLY A 151 -6.91 -3.49 9.94
C GLY A 151 -7.31 -4.50 8.86
N GLY A 152 -7.49 -5.75 9.24
CA GLY A 152 -7.85 -6.84 8.34
C GLY A 152 -9.10 -7.61 8.74
N CYS A 153 -9.46 -8.58 7.93
CA CYS A 153 -10.59 -9.47 8.22
C CYS A 153 -10.24 -10.56 9.24
#